data_9e17e3976025bb40efc344333e6bfe9f
#
_entry.id   9e17e3976025bb40efc344333e6bfe9f
#
_cell.length_a   1.000
_cell.length_b   1.000
_cell.length_c   1.000
_cell.angle_alpha   90.00
_cell.angle_beta   90.00
_cell.angle_gamma   90.00
#
_symmetry.space_group_name_H-M   'P 1'
#
loop_
_entity.id
_entity.type
_entity.pdbx_description
1 polymer ?
#
loop_
_entity_poly.entity_id
_entity_poly.type
_entity_poly.pdbx_seq_one_letter_code
_entity_poly.pdbx_strand_id
1 'polypeptide(L)'
;MTVYMPSPAGLSKKLAQGFEKKTGIKVETFQGTTGEILARLETEKNNPTADVVILASWSDGLNLKKQGGLLSYAPQNSDKLVKGWQDPDHQLTGYSASAVGVIYNTRQYPKLDADWAELGDAAYKDKLAIPDPEKSGACKDFLAGYVNKYGWSALEAMAKNGMKVPGANKAALEAVTTGEVGILVAGVDYNAYTAKKKGEPLDIYYPKSGTIVNPRPAMILAKAPHGENAKKFMDYLLSDEAQKLVADAYLLPGRSDVKAKGTQLADIPQITPEWDKMMALASKAAARLNELCRR
;
A
#
# COMPACT_ATOMS: atom_id res chain seq x y z
N MET A 1 16.84 17.56 -2.95
CA MET A 1 15.56 17.16 -3.56
C MET A 1 14.60 16.64 -2.49
N THR A 2 13.31 16.69 -2.75
CA THR A 2 12.27 16.31 -1.77
C THR A 2 11.44 15.13 -2.27
N VAL A 3 11.26 14.13 -1.41
CA VAL A 3 10.49 12.91 -1.72
C VAL A 3 9.37 12.73 -0.69
N TYR A 4 8.13 12.59 -1.17
CA TYR A 4 6.98 12.25 -0.34
C TYR A 4 6.70 10.76 -0.44
N MET A 5 6.63 10.04 0.69
CA MET A 5 6.47 8.60 0.67
C MET A 5 5.79 8.02 1.92
N PRO A 6 4.82 7.10 1.75
CA PRO A 6 4.13 6.41 2.84
C PRO A 6 4.85 5.10 3.20
N SER A 7 6.16 5.05 3.09
CA SER A 7 6.94 3.82 3.32
C SER A 7 7.20 3.59 4.81
N PRO A 8 7.52 2.36 5.23
CA PRO A 8 8.03 2.14 6.58
C PRO A 8 9.20 3.08 6.90
N ALA A 9 9.20 3.71 8.07
CA ALA A 9 10.17 4.75 8.45
C ALA A 9 11.62 4.33 8.23
N GLY A 10 11.96 3.10 8.60
CA GLY A 10 13.29 2.56 8.40
C GLY A 10 13.68 2.42 6.92
N LEU A 11 12.75 2.11 6.03
CA LEU A 11 13.00 2.01 4.59
C LEU A 11 13.20 3.39 3.97
N SER A 12 12.34 4.36 4.25
CA SER A 12 12.45 5.72 3.73
C SER A 12 13.83 6.31 4.03
N LYS A 13 14.26 6.20 5.29
CA LYS A 13 15.57 6.69 5.72
C LYS A 13 16.71 5.97 4.99
N LYS A 14 16.67 4.65 4.85
CA LYS A 14 17.72 3.87 4.18
C LYS A 14 17.78 4.19 2.69
N LEU A 15 16.66 4.37 2.01
CA LEU A 15 16.63 4.75 0.59
C LEU A 15 17.24 6.14 0.39
N ALA A 16 16.86 7.12 1.22
CA ALA A 16 17.45 8.46 1.16
C ALA A 16 18.96 8.42 1.39
N GLN A 17 19.42 7.77 2.47
CA GLN A 17 20.84 7.66 2.80
C GLN A 17 21.67 6.92 1.74
N GLY A 18 21.14 5.83 1.17
CA GLY A 18 21.81 5.08 0.10
C GLY A 18 21.96 5.92 -1.17
N PHE A 19 20.91 6.65 -1.55
CA PHE A 19 20.97 7.58 -2.68
C PHE A 19 21.96 8.72 -2.44
N GLU A 20 21.92 9.36 -1.26
CA GLU A 20 22.85 10.42 -0.90
C GLU A 20 24.31 9.94 -0.94
N LYS A 21 24.59 8.76 -0.37
CA LYS A 21 25.91 8.16 -0.39
C LYS A 21 26.42 7.90 -1.81
N LYS A 22 25.53 7.47 -2.70
CA LYS A 22 25.87 7.12 -4.09
C LYS A 22 26.06 8.33 -4.99
N THR A 23 25.31 9.42 -4.74
CA THR A 23 25.22 10.54 -5.68
C THR A 23 25.71 11.87 -5.12
N GLY A 24 25.85 12.01 -3.81
CA GLY A 24 26.10 13.28 -3.11
C GLY A 24 24.87 14.21 -3.05
N ILE A 25 23.71 13.78 -3.58
CA ILE A 25 22.49 14.58 -3.62
C ILE A 25 21.70 14.36 -2.33
N LYS A 26 21.50 15.39 -1.53
CA LYS A 26 20.68 15.34 -0.31
C LYS A 26 19.22 15.10 -0.62
N VAL A 27 18.56 14.25 0.16
CA VAL A 27 17.14 13.93 0.05
C VAL A 27 16.41 14.31 1.34
N GLU A 28 15.50 15.24 1.23
CA GLU A 28 14.51 15.52 2.28
C GLU A 28 13.29 14.63 2.07
N THR A 29 12.86 13.95 3.12
CA THR A 29 11.71 13.05 3.04
C THR A 29 10.55 13.59 3.87
N PHE A 30 9.37 13.69 3.25
CA PHE A 30 8.12 13.79 3.99
C PHE A 30 7.49 12.39 4.06
N GLN A 31 7.35 11.89 5.27
CA GLN A 31 6.74 10.59 5.54
C GLN A 31 5.35 10.79 6.11
N GLY A 32 4.35 10.27 5.43
CA GLY A 32 2.95 10.35 5.82
C GLY A 32 2.16 9.16 5.28
N THR A 33 0.89 9.09 5.60
CA THR A 33 -0.05 8.17 4.95
C THR A 33 -0.33 8.62 3.51
N THR A 34 -0.86 7.73 2.67
CA THR A 34 -1.29 8.12 1.31
C THR A 34 -2.26 9.30 1.34
N GLY A 35 -3.23 9.30 2.27
CA GLY A 35 -4.18 10.41 2.42
C GLY A 35 -3.51 11.74 2.79
N GLU A 36 -2.56 11.73 3.74
CA GLU A 36 -1.81 12.94 4.12
C GLU A 36 -0.96 13.48 2.98
N ILE A 37 -0.31 12.60 2.20
CA ILE A 37 0.47 13.00 1.02
C ILE A 37 -0.43 13.64 -0.03
N LEU A 38 -1.58 13.04 -0.34
CA LEU A 38 -2.53 13.59 -1.31
C LEU A 38 -3.09 14.95 -0.86
N ALA A 39 -3.43 15.10 0.42
CA ALA A 39 -3.88 16.38 0.98
C ALA A 39 -2.79 17.46 0.85
N ARG A 40 -1.54 17.09 1.12
CA ARG A 40 -0.39 18.00 0.98
C ARG A 40 -0.17 18.41 -0.48
N LEU A 41 -0.22 17.46 -1.41
CA LEU A 41 -0.11 17.77 -2.85
C LEU A 41 -1.19 18.74 -3.33
N GLU A 42 -2.42 18.60 -2.82
CA GLU A 42 -3.51 19.53 -3.16
C GLU A 42 -3.22 20.95 -2.63
N THR A 43 -2.70 21.09 -1.43
CA THR A 43 -2.32 22.41 -0.89
C THR A 43 -1.14 23.04 -1.62
N GLU A 44 -0.21 22.23 -2.12
CA GLU A 44 1.00 22.66 -2.80
C GLU A 44 0.86 22.72 -4.35
N LYS A 45 -0.31 22.44 -4.91
CA LYS A 45 -0.49 22.27 -6.36
C LYS A 45 -0.03 23.45 -7.22
N ASN A 46 -0.10 24.68 -6.67
CA ASN A 46 0.34 25.89 -7.38
C ASN A 46 1.84 26.16 -7.22
N ASN A 47 2.47 25.60 -6.19
CA ASN A 47 3.90 25.74 -5.93
C ASN A 47 4.43 24.42 -5.33
N PRO A 48 4.59 23.37 -6.15
CA PRO A 48 5.06 22.06 -5.68
C PRO A 48 6.45 22.15 -5.06
N THR A 49 6.63 21.51 -3.90
CA THR A 49 7.93 21.38 -3.22
C THR A 49 8.51 19.99 -3.38
N ALA A 50 7.69 18.97 -3.65
CA ALA A 50 8.14 17.62 -3.91
C ALA A 50 8.67 17.46 -5.33
N ASP A 51 9.74 16.68 -5.46
CA ASP A 51 10.28 16.22 -6.74
C ASP A 51 9.70 14.86 -7.12
N VAL A 52 9.70 13.93 -6.15
CA VAL A 52 9.17 12.58 -6.31
C VAL A 52 8.08 12.33 -5.29
N VAL A 53 7.01 11.70 -5.74
CA VAL A 53 5.91 11.24 -4.89
C VAL A 53 5.76 9.73 -5.04
N ILE A 54 5.70 9.05 -3.91
CA ILE A 54 5.36 7.63 -3.83
C ILE A 54 4.02 7.52 -3.11
N LEU A 55 3.15 6.63 -3.57
CA LEU A 55 1.88 6.32 -2.92
C LEU A 55 1.79 4.82 -2.62
N ALA A 56 0.88 4.44 -1.76
CA ALA A 56 0.52 3.04 -1.51
C ALA A 56 -0.80 2.64 -2.19
N SER A 57 -1.17 3.36 -3.24
CA SER A 57 -2.35 3.13 -4.08
C SER A 57 -1.98 3.40 -5.53
N TRP A 58 -2.16 2.40 -6.37
CA TRP A 58 -2.01 2.54 -7.82
C TRP A 58 -3.13 3.41 -8.41
N SER A 59 -4.35 3.23 -7.91
CA SER A 59 -5.52 4.02 -8.33
C SER A 59 -5.33 5.52 -8.08
N ASP A 60 -4.76 5.91 -6.92
CA ASP A 60 -4.45 7.31 -6.64
C ASP A 60 -3.34 7.85 -7.56
N GLY A 61 -2.34 7.01 -7.89
CA GLY A 61 -1.32 7.36 -8.89
C GLY A 61 -1.93 7.62 -10.28
N LEU A 62 -2.85 6.77 -10.72
CA LEU A 62 -3.58 6.97 -11.98
C LEU A 62 -4.44 8.24 -11.96
N ASN A 63 -5.03 8.59 -10.82
CA ASN A 63 -5.75 9.86 -10.67
C ASN A 63 -4.82 11.07 -10.83
N LEU A 64 -3.63 11.05 -10.23
CA LEU A 64 -2.63 12.11 -10.43
C LEU A 64 -2.17 12.21 -11.89
N LYS A 65 -1.96 11.06 -12.55
CA LYS A 65 -1.65 11.01 -13.98
C LYS A 65 -2.75 11.67 -14.81
N LYS A 66 -4.01 11.32 -14.55
CA LYS A 66 -5.18 11.88 -15.26
C LYS A 66 -5.30 13.40 -15.13
N GLN A 67 -4.80 13.96 -14.02
CA GLN A 67 -4.74 15.40 -13.78
C GLN A 67 -3.60 16.10 -14.54
N GLY A 68 -2.73 15.34 -15.25
CA GLY A 68 -1.60 15.91 -16.01
C GLY A 68 -0.43 16.38 -15.14
N GLY A 69 -0.38 15.96 -13.88
CA GLY A 69 0.60 16.43 -12.90
C GLY A 69 1.93 15.65 -12.88
N LEU A 70 2.17 14.71 -13.81
CA LEU A 70 3.30 13.80 -13.78
C LEU A 70 4.21 13.92 -14.99
N LEU A 71 5.52 13.74 -14.78
CA LEU A 71 6.54 13.65 -15.81
C LEU A 71 6.69 12.19 -16.29
N SER A 72 6.79 11.99 -17.60
CA SER A 72 7.13 10.69 -18.18
C SER A 72 8.62 10.41 -18.05
N TYR A 73 8.98 9.26 -17.47
CA TYR A 73 10.36 8.80 -17.35
C TYR A 73 10.43 7.29 -17.15
N ALA A 74 11.17 6.60 -18.02
CA ALA A 74 11.47 5.18 -17.87
C ALA A 74 12.80 5.01 -17.10
N PRO A 75 12.78 4.59 -15.82
CA PRO A 75 14.01 4.42 -15.06
C PRO A 75 14.89 3.29 -15.60
N GLN A 76 16.20 3.34 -15.30
CA GLN A 76 17.10 2.20 -15.52
C GLN A 76 16.55 0.96 -14.84
N ASN A 77 16.70 -0.22 -15.45
CA ASN A 77 16.14 -1.50 -15.01
C ASN A 77 14.59 -1.58 -14.99
N SER A 78 13.88 -0.67 -15.63
CA SER A 78 12.42 -0.76 -15.77
C SER A 78 11.97 -1.98 -16.58
N ASP A 79 12.83 -2.52 -17.44
CA ASP A 79 12.66 -3.78 -18.16
C ASP A 79 12.60 -5.02 -17.24
N LYS A 80 13.10 -4.91 -16.02
CA LYS A 80 13.06 -5.95 -14.99
C LYS A 80 11.85 -5.87 -14.06
N LEU A 81 11.02 -4.84 -14.20
CA LEU A 81 9.81 -4.70 -13.37
C LEU A 81 8.87 -5.89 -13.53
N VAL A 82 8.14 -6.20 -12.48
CA VAL A 82 7.01 -7.13 -12.55
C VAL A 82 6.05 -6.61 -13.62
N LYS A 83 5.59 -7.52 -14.46
CA LYS A 83 4.69 -7.18 -15.59
C LYS A 83 3.45 -6.43 -15.09
N GLY A 84 3.17 -5.29 -15.68
CA GLY A 84 2.04 -4.43 -15.33
C GLY A 84 2.29 -3.46 -14.17
N TRP A 85 3.53 -3.41 -13.61
CA TRP A 85 3.90 -2.46 -12.57
C TRP A 85 4.60 -1.20 -13.12
N GLN A 86 4.47 -0.95 -14.40
CA GLN A 86 4.76 0.32 -15.04
C GLN A 86 3.60 0.68 -15.96
N ASP A 87 3.16 1.93 -15.93
CA ASP A 87 2.13 2.37 -16.85
C ASP A 87 2.71 2.63 -18.26
N PRO A 88 1.88 2.53 -19.32
CA PRO A 88 2.38 2.63 -20.71
C PRO A 88 3.07 3.95 -21.04
N ASP A 89 2.70 5.04 -20.34
CA ASP A 89 3.27 6.37 -20.59
C ASP A 89 4.48 6.67 -19.69
N HIS A 90 4.97 5.67 -18.94
CA HIS A 90 6.11 5.78 -18.01
C HIS A 90 5.97 6.90 -16.97
N GLN A 91 4.76 7.17 -16.51
CA GLN A 91 4.49 8.15 -15.47
C GLN A 91 4.36 7.52 -14.07
N LEU A 92 4.05 6.23 -13.99
CA LEU A 92 3.98 5.45 -12.77
C LEU A 92 4.96 4.29 -12.83
N THR A 93 5.83 4.18 -11.83
CA THR A 93 6.79 3.07 -11.67
C THR A 93 6.52 2.36 -10.35
N GLY A 94 6.04 1.13 -10.39
CA GLY A 94 5.84 0.29 -9.21
C GLY A 94 7.16 -0.23 -8.66
N TYR A 95 7.89 0.61 -7.93
CA TYR A 95 9.21 0.24 -7.38
C TYR A 95 9.15 -0.84 -6.31
N SER A 96 8.00 -1.06 -5.75
CA SER A 96 7.68 -2.10 -4.78
C SER A 96 6.18 -2.37 -4.80
N ALA A 97 5.73 -3.38 -4.05
CA ALA A 97 4.32 -3.58 -3.78
C ALA A 97 4.08 -4.07 -2.35
N SER A 98 2.83 -4.02 -1.92
CA SER A 98 2.33 -4.69 -0.72
C SER A 98 1.05 -5.42 -1.05
N ALA A 99 0.80 -6.53 -0.38
CA ALA A 99 -0.50 -7.18 -0.40
C ALA A 99 -1.25 -6.90 0.91
N VAL A 100 -2.56 -6.96 0.86
CA VAL A 100 -3.36 -6.97 2.06
C VAL A 100 -3.86 -8.39 2.33
N GLY A 101 -3.90 -8.77 3.60
CA GLY A 101 -4.36 -10.08 4.03
C GLY A 101 -5.23 -9.96 5.27
N VAL A 102 -5.57 -11.10 5.84
CA VAL A 102 -6.19 -11.17 7.16
C VAL A 102 -5.08 -11.36 8.18
N ILE A 103 -4.90 -10.36 9.06
CA ILE A 103 -3.97 -10.42 10.18
C ILE A 103 -4.78 -10.77 11.43
N TYR A 104 -4.31 -11.68 12.23
CA TYR A 104 -5.04 -12.11 13.43
C TYR A 104 -4.13 -12.28 14.64
N ASN A 105 -4.71 -12.14 15.82
CA ASN A 105 -4.03 -12.36 17.09
C ASN A 105 -3.99 -13.83 17.42
N THR A 106 -2.79 -14.42 17.46
CA THR A 106 -2.58 -15.87 17.67
C THR A 106 -2.92 -16.35 19.08
N ARG A 107 -3.07 -15.47 20.05
CA ARG A 107 -3.59 -15.80 21.40
C ARG A 107 -5.10 -15.99 21.42
N GLN A 108 -5.83 -15.26 20.54
CA GLN A 108 -7.28 -15.40 20.43
C GLN A 108 -7.67 -16.47 19.41
N TYR A 109 -6.90 -16.60 18.34
CA TYR A 109 -7.10 -17.56 17.26
C TYR A 109 -5.80 -18.32 17.03
N PRO A 110 -5.61 -19.54 17.58
CA PRO A 110 -4.42 -20.36 17.32
C PRO A 110 -4.21 -20.66 15.83
N LYS A 111 -5.32 -20.73 15.08
CA LYS A 111 -5.36 -20.83 13.62
C LYS A 111 -6.59 -20.10 13.09
N LEU A 112 -6.44 -19.38 11.99
CA LEU A 112 -7.52 -18.75 11.25
C LEU A 112 -7.24 -18.92 9.75
N ASP A 113 -8.26 -19.30 8.96
CA ASP A 113 -8.17 -19.49 7.51
C ASP A 113 -9.48 -19.15 6.78
N ALA A 114 -10.36 -18.36 7.44
CA ALA A 114 -11.64 -17.90 6.90
C ALA A 114 -11.45 -17.07 5.62
N ASP A 115 -12.29 -17.29 4.62
CA ASP A 115 -12.31 -16.43 3.44
C ASP A 115 -13.01 -15.11 3.74
N TRP A 116 -12.84 -14.10 2.88
CA TRP A 116 -13.40 -12.77 3.09
C TRP A 116 -14.90 -12.79 3.42
N ALA A 117 -15.70 -13.58 2.70
CA ALA A 117 -17.14 -13.68 2.93
C ALA A 117 -17.49 -14.30 4.28
N GLU A 118 -16.71 -15.29 4.72
CA GLU A 118 -16.93 -15.99 5.99
C GLU A 118 -16.66 -15.08 7.22
N LEU A 119 -15.81 -14.06 7.08
CA LEU A 119 -15.59 -13.07 8.13
C LEU A 119 -16.85 -12.22 8.43
N GLY A 120 -17.87 -12.24 7.56
CA GLY A 120 -19.18 -11.66 7.82
C GLY A 120 -20.06 -12.47 8.76
N ASP A 121 -19.67 -13.69 9.14
CA ASP A 121 -20.48 -14.57 10.00
C ASP A 121 -20.58 -14.05 11.45
N ALA A 122 -21.68 -14.40 12.12
CA ALA A 122 -21.94 -14.00 13.51
C ALA A 122 -20.86 -14.45 14.52
N ALA A 123 -20.10 -15.49 14.19
CA ALA A 123 -18.96 -15.96 15.00
C ALA A 123 -17.86 -14.87 15.18
N TYR A 124 -17.77 -13.93 14.25
CA TYR A 124 -16.79 -12.85 14.25
C TYR A 124 -17.37 -11.50 14.73
N LYS A 125 -18.57 -11.52 15.32
CA LYS A 125 -19.21 -10.30 15.85
C LYS A 125 -18.30 -9.61 16.87
N ASP A 126 -18.10 -8.30 16.68
CA ASP A 126 -17.25 -7.42 17.50
C ASP A 126 -15.76 -7.82 17.55
N LYS A 127 -15.30 -8.67 16.61
CA LYS A 127 -13.91 -9.17 16.54
C LYS A 127 -13.08 -8.56 15.44
N LEU A 128 -13.68 -7.78 14.56
CA LEU A 128 -13.05 -7.30 13.33
C LEU A 128 -12.64 -5.84 13.42
N ALA A 129 -11.53 -5.52 12.81
CA ALA A 129 -11.15 -4.16 12.40
C ALA A 129 -10.73 -4.13 10.93
N ILE A 130 -10.77 -2.94 10.34
CA ILE A 130 -10.23 -2.65 9.01
C ILE A 130 -9.51 -1.30 9.05
N PRO A 131 -8.38 -1.10 8.35
CA PRO A 131 -7.76 0.22 8.26
C PRO A 131 -8.70 1.24 7.62
N ASP A 132 -8.62 2.50 8.04
CA ASP A 132 -9.34 3.59 7.39
C ASP A 132 -8.91 3.73 5.93
N PRO A 133 -9.78 3.45 4.94
CA PRO A 133 -9.41 3.46 3.54
C PRO A 133 -9.13 4.87 2.99
N GLU A 134 -9.55 5.93 3.67
CA GLU A 134 -9.20 7.31 3.31
C GLU A 134 -7.74 7.62 3.66
N LYS A 135 -7.16 6.89 4.62
CA LYS A 135 -5.77 7.03 5.06
C LYS A 135 -4.86 5.96 4.46
N SER A 136 -5.37 4.73 4.30
CA SER A 136 -4.63 3.59 3.76
C SER A 136 -4.92 3.39 2.28
N GLY A 137 -3.97 3.76 1.41
CA GLY A 137 -4.09 3.53 -0.03
C GLY A 137 -4.23 2.05 -0.40
N ALA A 138 -3.53 1.15 0.31
CA ALA A 138 -3.65 -0.29 0.07
C ALA A 138 -5.04 -0.83 0.43
N CYS A 139 -5.63 -0.38 1.54
CA CYS A 139 -7.01 -0.73 1.90
C CYS A 139 -8.01 -0.14 0.90
N LYS A 140 -7.82 1.09 0.43
CA LYS A 140 -8.64 1.73 -0.59
C LYS A 140 -8.67 0.91 -1.89
N ASP A 141 -7.50 0.52 -2.40
CA ASP A 141 -7.40 -0.28 -3.63
C ASP A 141 -7.98 -1.69 -3.43
N PHE A 142 -7.75 -2.31 -2.25
CA PHE A 142 -8.40 -3.58 -1.92
C PHE A 142 -9.93 -3.47 -1.98
N LEU A 143 -10.52 -2.46 -1.32
CA LEU A 143 -11.96 -2.26 -1.35
C LEU A 143 -12.49 -2.10 -2.77
N ALA A 144 -11.83 -1.26 -3.58
CA ALA A 144 -12.24 -1.04 -4.96
C ALA A 144 -12.20 -2.34 -5.78
N GLY A 145 -11.12 -3.12 -5.66
CA GLY A 145 -10.97 -4.39 -6.36
C GLY A 145 -11.92 -5.47 -5.86
N TYR A 146 -12.07 -5.59 -4.54
CA TYR A 146 -12.98 -6.55 -3.93
C TYR A 146 -14.43 -6.28 -4.31
N VAL A 147 -14.88 -5.02 -4.16
CA VAL A 147 -16.24 -4.62 -4.48
C VAL A 147 -16.54 -4.74 -5.99
N ASN A 148 -15.57 -4.40 -6.84
CA ASN A 148 -15.71 -4.59 -8.29
C ASN A 148 -15.95 -6.06 -8.66
N LYS A 149 -15.33 -6.99 -7.94
CA LYS A 149 -15.43 -8.43 -8.25
C LYS A 149 -16.57 -9.12 -7.51
N TYR A 150 -16.77 -8.85 -6.23
CA TYR A 150 -17.65 -9.61 -5.33
C TYR A 150 -18.84 -8.80 -4.78
N GLY A 151 -18.86 -7.48 -5.00
CA GLY A 151 -19.89 -6.62 -4.44
C GLY A 151 -19.69 -6.32 -2.95
N TRP A 152 -20.75 -5.82 -2.31
CA TRP A 152 -20.71 -5.26 -0.95
C TRP A 152 -21.14 -6.22 0.15
N SER A 153 -21.82 -7.32 -0.16
CA SER A 153 -22.51 -8.16 0.82
C SER A 153 -21.67 -8.60 2.01
N ALA A 154 -20.44 -9.05 1.78
CA ALA A 154 -19.52 -9.46 2.86
C ALA A 154 -19.10 -8.27 3.75
N LEU A 155 -18.75 -7.14 3.14
CA LEU A 155 -18.35 -5.93 3.87
C LEU A 155 -19.50 -5.33 4.68
N GLU A 156 -20.71 -5.37 4.15
CA GLU A 156 -21.92 -4.97 4.87
C GLU A 156 -22.21 -5.89 6.05
N ALA A 157 -22.03 -7.21 5.88
CA ALA A 157 -22.18 -8.18 6.96
C ALA A 157 -21.12 -7.95 8.06
N MET A 158 -19.86 -7.73 7.70
CA MET A 158 -18.80 -7.38 8.66
C MET A 158 -19.10 -6.08 9.41
N ALA A 159 -19.55 -5.03 8.72
CA ALA A 159 -19.91 -3.75 9.33
C ALA A 159 -21.10 -3.92 10.30
N LYS A 160 -22.14 -4.66 9.88
CA LYS A 160 -23.30 -4.99 10.74
C LYS A 160 -22.89 -5.80 11.98
N ASN A 161 -21.85 -6.61 11.88
CA ASN A 161 -21.25 -7.37 12.98
C ASN A 161 -20.27 -6.54 13.82
N GLY A 162 -20.26 -5.22 13.70
CA GLY A 162 -19.46 -4.34 14.57
C GLY A 162 -18.00 -4.21 14.16
N MET A 163 -17.66 -4.36 12.87
CA MET A 163 -16.31 -4.09 12.39
C MET A 163 -15.90 -2.65 12.66
N LYS A 164 -14.74 -2.47 13.31
CA LYS A 164 -14.21 -1.16 13.71
C LYS A 164 -13.26 -0.58 12.64
N VAL A 165 -13.14 0.75 12.59
CA VAL A 165 -12.17 1.49 11.79
C VAL A 165 -11.29 2.34 12.74
N PRO A 166 -10.25 1.76 13.37
CA PRO A 166 -9.46 2.46 14.38
C PRO A 166 -8.62 3.61 13.84
N GLY A 167 -8.35 3.65 12.54
CA GLY A 167 -7.53 4.66 11.87
C GLY A 167 -6.64 4.07 10.78
N ALA A 168 -5.50 4.70 10.50
CA ALA A 168 -4.53 4.20 9.51
C ALA A 168 -3.97 2.83 9.89
N ASN A 169 -3.20 2.21 8.97
CA ASN A 169 -2.65 0.85 9.13
C ASN A 169 -1.99 0.57 10.50
N LYS A 170 -1.28 1.57 11.07
CA LYS A 170 -0.63 1.41 12.38
C LYS A 170 -1.65 1.23 13.50
N ALA A 171 -2.64 2.12 13.59
CA ALA A 171 -3.67 2.05 14.62
C ALA A 171 -4.53 0.78 14.49
N ALA A 172 -4.85 0.40 13.25
CA ALA A 172 -5.60 -0.83 12.98
C ALA A 172 -4.82 -2.09 13.38
N LEU A 173 -3.50 -2.15 13.13
CA LEU A 173 -2.66 -3.26 13.59
C LEU A 173 -2.54 -3.28 15.12
N GLU A 174 -2.41 -2.11 15.74
CA GLU A 174 -2.31 -1.98 17.20
C GLU A 174 -3.54 -2.53 17.91
N ALA A 175 -4.75 -2.28 17.39
CA ALA A 175 -5.99 -2.83 17.95
C ALA A 175 -6.00 -4.36 17.97
N VAL A 176 -5.37 -5.03 16.99
CA VAL A 176 -5.22 -6.49 16.97
C VAL A 176 -4.06 -6.95 17.86
N THR A 177 -2.95 -6.24 17.87
CA THR A 177 -1.77 -6.59 18.70
C THR A 177 -2.11 -6.55 20.18
N THR A 178 -2.85 -5.53 20.60
CA THR A 178 -3.31 -5.38 22.01
C THR A 178 -4.44 -6.33 22.39
N GLY A 179 -5.10 -6.93 21.40
CA GLY A 179 -6.24 -7.82 21.61
C GLY A 179 -7.57 -7.10 21.81
N GLU A 180 -7.67 -5.80 21.50
CA GLU A 180 -8.94 -5.05 21.48
C GLU A 180 -9.93 -5.69 20.48
N VAL A 181 -9.42 -6.09 19.33
CA VAL A 181 -10.10 -6.97 18.36
C VAL A 181 -9.17 -8.13 18.01
N GLY A 182 -9.74 -9.22 17.50
CA GLY A 182 -8.95 -10.41 17.17
C GLY A 182 -8.41 -10.45 15.77
N ILE A 183 -9.01 -9.73 14.84
CA ILE A 183 -8.81 -9.88 13.39
C ILE A 183 -8.76 -8.50 12.72
N LEU A 184 -7.77 -8.30 11.86
CA LEU A 184 -7.66 -7.15 10.96
C LEU A 184 -7.93 -7.60 9.53
N VAL A 185 -9.05 -7.15 8.98
CA VAL A 185 -9.43 -7.30 7.57
C VAL A 185 -8.60 -6.34 6.72
N ALA A 186 -8.11 -6.78 5.57
CA ALA A 186 -7.28 -5.96 4.67
C ALA A 186 -6.06 -5.31 5.35
N GLY A 187 -5.43 -6.01 6.28
CA GLY A 187 -4.20 -5.60 6.92
C GLY A 187 -3.00 -5.71 5.98
N VAL A 188 -2.10 -4.72 6.01
CA VAL A 188 -0.93 -4.68 5.12
C VAL A 188 0.13 -5.67 5.58
N ASP A 189 0.57 -6.53 4.71
CA ASP A 189 1.43 -7.70 4.98
C ASP A 189 2.78 -7.35 5.63
N TYR A 190 3.51 -6.37 5.12
CA TYR A 190 4.83 -6.00 5.67
C TYR A 190 4.76 -5.54 7.14
N ASN A 191 3.63 -5.01 7.57
CA ASN A 191 3.41 -4.64 8.97
C ASN A 191 3.28 -5.89 9.86
N ALA A 192 2.54 -6.90 9.39
CA ALA A 192 2.39 -8.17 10.09
C ALA A 192 3.74 -8.91 10.20
N TYR A 193 4.49 -9.01 9.10
CA TYR A 193 5.82 -9.64 9.13
C TYR A 193 6.79 -8.93 10.06
N THR A 194 6.75 -7.59 10.07
CA THR A 194 7.60 -6.80 10.96
C THR A 194 7.23 -7.00 12.43
N ALA A 195 5.93 -7.01 12.75
CA ALA A 195 5.43 -7.25 14.10
C ALA A 195 5.74 -8.68 14.57
N LYS A 196 5.48 -9.69 13.74
CA LYS A 196 5.82 -11.10 14.02
C LYS A 196 7.31 -11.28 14.30
N LYS A 197 8.19 -10.62 13.52
CA LYS A 197 9.64 -10.64 13.77
C LYS A 197 10.04 -10.05 15.12
N LYS A 198 9.25 -9.10 15.64
CA LYS A 198 9.46 -8.51 16.97
C LYS A 198 8.88 -9.35 18.11
N GLY A 199 8.27 -10.49 17.81
CA GLY A 199 7.66 -11.37 18.79
C GLY A 199 6.22 -11.04 19.15
N GLU A 200 5.57 -10.15 18.40
CA GLU A 200 4.16 -9.87 18.61
C GLU A 200 3.29 -11.10 18.26
N PRO A 201 2.20 -11.36 19.01
CA PRO A 201 1.38 -12.55 18.83
C PRO A 201 0.42 -12.41 17.64
N LEU A 202 0.99 -12.22 16.45
CA LEU A 202 0.26 -12.01 15.21
C LEU A 202 0.66 -13.04 14.15
N ASP A 203 -0.29 -13.39 13.31
CA ASP A 203 -0.01 -14.06 12.04
C ASP A 203 -0.86 -13.46 10.91
N ILE A 204 -0.52 -13.82 9.68
CA ILE A 204 -1.20 -13.34 8.48
C ILE A 204 -1.42 -14.48 7.50
N TYR A 205 -2.55 -14.46 6.81
CA TYR A 205 -2.80 -15.27 5.62
C TYR A 205 -3.54 -14.47 4.55
N TYR A 206 -3.51 -15.02 3.34
CA TYR A 206 -4.26 -14.47 2.20
C TYR A 206 -5.44 -15.39 1.90
N PRO A 207 -6.70 -14.86 1.95
CA PRO A 207 -7.89 -15.65 1.64
C PRO A 207 -7.86 -16.25 0.24
N LYS A 208 -8.44 -17.44 0.09
CA LYS A 208 -8.41 -18.23 -1.16
C LYS A 208 -9.10 -17.54 -2.32
N SER A 209 -10.13 -16.74 -2.07
CA SER A 209 -10.80 -15.94 -3.09
C SER A 209 -9.92 -14.82 -3.67
N GLY A 210 -8.74 -14.62 -3.09
CA GLY A 210 -7.72 -13.70 -3.56
C GLY A 210 -7.77 -12.32 -2.93
N THR A 211 -6.70 -11.60 -3.11
CA THR A 211 -6.52 -10.22 -2.62
C THR A 211 -5.96 -9.32 -3.71
N ILE A 212 -5.91 -8.02 -3.45
CA ILE A 212 -5.22 -7.07 -4.31
C ILE A 212 -3.76 -6.97 -3.85
N VAL A 213 -2.85 -7.18 -4.78
CA VAL A 213 -1.46 -6.77 -4.65
C VAL A 213 -1.35 -5.34 -5.19
N ASN A 214 -0.92 -4.42 -4.34
CA ASN A 214 -0.86 -3.00 -4.64
C ASN A 214 0.56 -2.61 -5.05
N PRO A 215 0.85 -2.39 -6.36
CA PRO A 215 2.08 -1.74 -6.75
C PRO A 215 2.11 -0.33 -6.15
N ARG A 216 3.27 0.04 -5.63
CA ARG A 216 3.47 1.35 -5.01
C ARG A 216 4.10 2.27 -6.06
N PRO A 217 3.31 3.16 -6.69
CA PRO A 217 3.80 4.00 -7.77
C PRO A 217 4.76 5.04 -7.22
N ALA A 218 5.97 5.07 -7.78
CA ALA A 218 6.89 6.19 -7.69
C ALA A 218 6.71 7.05 -8.94
N MET A 219 6.58 8.35 -8.76
CA MET A 219 6.19 9.31 -9.78
C MET A 219 7.01 10.60 -9.64
N ILE A 220 7.42 11.19 -10.76
CA ILE A 220 8.04 12.52 -10.79
C ILE A 220 6.94 13.54 -11.05
N LEU A 221 6.86 14.60 -10.25
CA LEU A 221 5.93 15.68 -10.51
C LEU A 221 6.36 16.48 -11.76
N ALA A 222 5.40 16.86 -12.62
CA ALA A 222 5.68 17.62 -13.83
C ALA A 222 6.38 18.97 -13.55
N LYS A 223 6.10 19.55 -12.37
CA LYS A 223 6.73 20.80 -11.89
C LYS A 223 7.76 20.55 -10.79
N ALA A 224 8.42 19.38 -10.80
CA ALA A 224 9.47 19.08 -9.82
C ALA A 224 10.57 20.13 -9.84
N PRO A 225 10.91 20.75 -8.68
CA PRO A 225 11.98 21.76 -8.62
C PRO A 225 13.35 21.23 -9.07
N HIS A 226 13.60 19.92 -8.88
CA HIS A 226 14.88 19.27 -9.19
C HIS A 226 14.67 18.04 -10.08
N GLY A 227 14.05 18.21 -11.26
CA GLY A 227 13.64 17.12 -12.14
C GLY A 227 14.75 16.14 -12.53
N GLU A 228 15.99 16.63 -12.79
CA GLU A 228 17.12 15.74 -13.11
C GLU A 228 17.58 14.90 -11.91
N ASN A 229 17.50 15.45 -10.70
CA ASN A 229 17.78 14.68 -9.48
C ASN A 229 16.66 13.66 -9.22
N ALA A 230 15.42 14.02 -9.53
CA ALA A 230 14.27 13.10 -9.45
C ALA A 230 14.46 11.88 -10.36
N LYS A 231 14.90 12.06 -11.61
CA LYS A 231 15.21 10.94 -12.52
C LYS A 231 16.29 10.02 -11.95
N LYS A 232 17.37 10.57 -11.41
CA LYS A 232 18.43 9.78 -10.75
C LYS A 232 17.90 9.00 -9.55
N PHE A 233 16.95 9.59 -8.79
CA PHE A 233 16.32 8.89 -7.68
C PHE A 233 15.43 7.74 -8.15
N MET A 234 14.69 7.92 -9.24
CA MET A 234 13.92 6.86 -9.86
C MET A 234 14.80 5.68 -10.33
N ASP A 235 15.96 5.98 -10.96
CA ASP A 235 16.95 4.96 -11.33
C ASP A 235 17.48 4.21 -10.10
N TYR A 236 17.76 4.95 -9.02
CA TYR A 236 18.23 4.36 -7.77
C TYR A 236 17.17 3.42 -7.16
N LEU A 237 15.89 3.77 -7.18
CA LEU A 237 14.82 2.92 -6.64
C LEU A 237 14.79 1.53 -7.29
N LEU A 238 15.21 1.40 -8.55
CA LEU A 238 15.30 0.11 -9.26
C LEU A 238 16.71 -0.49 -9.26
N SER A 239 17.66 0.05 -8.50
CA SER A 239 18.99 -0.54 -8.32
C SER A 239 18.92 -1.79 -7.45
N ASP A 240 19.96 -2.64 -7.52
CA ASP A 240 20.07 -3.85 -6.68
C ASP A 240 20.05 -3.50 -5.20
N GLU A 241 20.75 -2.42 -4.81
CA GLU A 241 20.79 -1.93 -3.43
C GLU A 241 19.40 -1.54 -2.92
N ALA A 242 18.68 -0.70 -3.66
CA ALA A 242 17.36 -0.22 -3.26
C ALA A 242 16.34 -1.36 -3.21
N GLN A 243 16.37 -2.28 -4.20
CA GLN A 243 15.44 -3.41 -4.25
C GLN A 243 15.71 -4.42 -3.12
N LYS A 244 16.97 -4.58 -2.70
CA LYS A 244 17.30 -5.35 -1.49
C LYS A 244 16.75 -4.69 -0.23
N LEU A 245 16.86 -3.36 -0.11
CA LEU A 245 16.28 -2.62 1.02
C LEU A 245 14.75 -2.77 1.06
N VAL A 246 14.10 -2.76 -0.11
CA VAL A 246 12.66 -3.03 -0.25
C VAL A 246 12.31 -4.42 0.27
N ALA A 247 13.01 -5.46 -0.18
CA ALA A 247 12.80 -6.83 0.28
C ALA A 247 13.06 -6.96 1.80
N ASP A 248 14.12 -6.33 2.33
CA ASP A 248 14.45 -6.36 3.76
C ASP A 248 13.39 -5.68 4.65
N ALA A 249 12.60 -4.78 4.08
CA ALA A 249 11.45 -4.16 4.72
C ALA A 249 10.15 -4.98 4.58
N TYR A 250 10.22 -6.21 4.07
CA TYR A 250 9.09 -7.10 3.79
C TYR A 250 8.10 -6.58 2.73
N LEU A 251 8.47 -5.57 1.96
CA LEU A 251 7.72 -5.23 0.75
C LEU A 251 8.07 -6.20 -0.38
N LEU A 252 7.13 -6.40 -1.30
CA LEU A 252 7.40 -7.09 -2.55
C LEU A 252 8.29 -6.19 -3.42
N PRO A 253 9.47 -6.66 -3.88
CA PRO A 253 10.30 -5.88 -4.79
C PRO A 253 9.58 -5.56 -6.10
N GLY A 254 9.84 -4.38 -6.66
CA GLY A 254 9.30 -3.98 -7.96
C GLY A 254 9.90 -4.80 -9.10
N ARG A 255 11.16 -5.21 -8.96
CA ARG A 255 11.87 -6.04 -9.92
C ARG A 255 11.56 -7.52 -9.73
N SER A 256 11.24 -8.20 -10.81
CA SER A 256 10.88 -9.61 -10.84
C SER A 256 12.07 -10.55 -10.57
N ASP A 257 13.30 -10.07 -10.75
CA ASP A 257 14.55 -10.81 -10.50
C ASP A 257 15.03 -10.72 -9.05
N VAL A 258 14.31 -10.00 -8.16
CA VAL A 258 14.63 -9.88 -6.73
C VAL A 258 13.59 -10.60 -5.89
N LYS A 259 14.04 -11.53 -5.04
CA LYS A 259 13.13 -12.30 -4.18
C LYS A 259 12.61 -11.47 -3.00
N ALA A 260 11.33 -11.59 -2.71
CA ALA A 260 10.73 -11.05 -1.50
C ALA A 260 11.23 -11.81 -0.25
N LYS A 261 11.25 -11.13 0.89
CA LYS A 261 11.64 -11.74 2.17
C LYS A 261 10.45 -12.43 2.88
N GLY A 262 9.24 -11.95 2.65
CA GLY A 262 8.00 -12.59 3.08
C GLY A 262 7.48 -13.58 2.04
N THR A 263 6.15 -13.63 1.89
CA THR A 263 5.50 -14.46 0.86
C THR A 263 5.89 -13.97 -0.54
N GLN A 264 6.20 -14.90 -1.44
CA GLN A 264 6.51 -14.55 -2.83
C GLN A 264 5.24 -14.12 -3.56
N LEU A 265 5.37 -13.23 -4.54
CA LEU A 265 4.24 -12.73 -5.32
C LEU A 265 3.40 -13.87 -5.96
N ALA A 266 4.08 -14.91 -6.43
CA ALA A 266 3.44 -16.07 -7.06
C ALA A 266 2.60 -16.92 -6.10
N ASP A 267 2.87 -16.84 -4.79
CA ASP A 267 2.19 -17.63 -3.75
C ASP A 267 0.99 -16.86 -3.14
N ILE A 268 0.76 -15.63 -3.55
CA ILE A 268 -0.38 -14.81 -3.09
C ILE A 268 -1.56 -15.05 -4.03
N PRO A 269 -2.71 -15.55 -3.54
CA PRO A 269 -3.94 -15.60 -4.33
C PRO A 269 -4.35 -14.17 -4.70
N GLN A 270 -4.52 -13.88 -5.99
CA GLN A 270 -4.75 -12.52 -6.45
C GLN A 270 -6.12 -12.34 -7.10
N ILE A 271 -6.75 -11.23 -6.80
CA ILE A 271 -7.80 -10.64 -7.64
C ILE A 271 -7.09 -9.89 -8.75
N THR A 272 -7.35 -10.23 -10.01
CA THR A 272 -6.82 -9.47 -11.14
C THR A 272 -7.35 -8.04 -11.11
N PRO A 273 -6.49 -7.02 -10.98
CA PRO A 273 -6.96 -5.65 -10.86
C PRO A 273 -7.48 -5.12 -12.20
N GLU A 274 -8.64 -4.49 -12.17
CA GLU A 274 -9.19 -3.70 -13.26
C GLU A 274 -9.01 -2.21 -12.91
N TRP A 275 -7.79 -1.69 -13.08
CA TRP A 275 -7.38 -0.39 -12.53
C TRP A 275 -8.28 0.78 -12.91
N ASP A 276 -8.80 0.83 -14.13
CA ASP A 276 -9.71 1.91 -14.56
C ASP A 276 -11.03 1.89 -13.77
N LYS A 277 -11.62 0.70 -13.57
CA LYS A 277 -12.82 0.53 -12.75
C LYS A 277 -12.52 0.80 -11.28
N MET A 278 -11.40 0.29 -10.77
CA MET A 278 -10.98 0.49 -9.39
C MET A 278 -10.74 1.97 -9.10
N MET A 279 -10.07 2.70 -9.98
CA MET A 279 -9.86 4.15 -9.86
C MET A 279 -11.19 4.91 -9.77
N ALA A 280 -12.19 4.53 -10.58
CA ALA A 280 -13.51 5.17 -10.57
C ALA A 280 -14.31 4.86 -9.29
N LEU A 281 -14.06 3.70 -8.65
CA LEU A 281 -14.77 3.23 -7.46
C LEU A 281 -14.09 3.63 -6.14
N ALA A 282 -12.76 3.78 -6.12
CA ALA A 282 -11.95 3.79 -4.90
C ALA A 282 -12.43 4.80 -3.84
N SER A 283 -12.61 6.06 -4.20
CA SER A 283 -13.05 7.10 -3.26
C SER A 283 -14.47 6.87 -2.75
N LYS A 284 -15.38 6.42 -3.61
CA LYS A 284 -16.77 6.13 -3.24
C LYS A 284 -16.84 4.90 -2.32
N ALA A 285 -16.03 3.88 -2.59
CA ALA A 285 -15.96 2.69 -1.77
C ALA A 285 -15.39 3.01 -0.38
N ALA A 286 -14.35 3.85 -0.29
CA ALA A 286 -13.79 4.30 0.96
C ALA A 286 -14.82 5.05 1.82
N ALA A 287 -15.50 6.04 1.25
CA ALA A 287 -16.53 6.80 1.95
C ALA A 287 -17.69 5.91 2.42
N ARG A 288 -18.18 5.00 1.56
CA ARG A 288 -19.25 4.07 1.92
C ARG A 288 -18.88 3.13 3.06
N LEU A 289 -17.66 2.56 3.05
CA LEU A 289 -17.22 1.69 4.13
C LEU A 289 -17.19 2.46 5.47
N ASN A 290 -16.60 3.66 5.49
CA ASN A 290 -16.55 4.48 6.68
C ASN A 290 -17.96 4.83 7.19
N GLU A 291 -18.93 5.07 6.31
CA GLU A 291 -20.33 5.29 6.69
C GLU A 291 -20.97 4.02 7.29
N LEU A 292 -20.75 2.85 6.70
CA LEU A 292 -21.27 1.57 7.20
C LEU A 292 -20.73 1.23 8.60
N CYS A 293 -19.45 1.49 8.86
CA CYS A 293 -18.80 1.16 10.13
C CYS A 293 -19.01 2.21 11.24
N ARG A 294 -19.58 3.39 10.93
CA ARG A 294 -19.92 4.43 11.94
C ARG A 294 -21.30 4.19 12.60
N ARG A 295 -22.07 3.28 12.07
CA ARG A 295 -23.42 2.92 12.58
C ARG A 295 -23.31 1.85 13.67
#